data_988abf3de83912786d5f0f9d77a9e1e3
#
_entry.id   988abf3de83912786d5f0f9d77a9e1e3
#
_cell.length_a   1.000
_cell.length_b   1.000
_cell.length_c   1.000
_cell.angle_alpha   90.00
_cell.angle_beta   90.00
_cell.angle_gamma   90.00
#
_symmetry.space_group_name_H-M   'P 1'
#
loop_
_entity.id
_entity.type
_entity.pdbx_description
1 polymer ?
#
loop_
_entity_poly.entity_id
_entity_poly.type
_entity_poly.pdbx_seq_one_letter_code
_entity_poly.pdbx_strand_id
1 'polypeptide(L)'
;MPEFLSIALYEFKNNYFNFKGRATRAQFWYFVLALFLANIIVQILGMIPYLGALITYAWAIFTLIPSLAIQVRRLHDTNKSGLLIIVPYACIVLALICLGLAFACESLAFVTIMKILMFLALVAYIALIVFWCLKGTDGENKYGPVATIGHFEMPKKA
;
A
#
# COMPACT_ATOMS: atom_id res chain seq x y z
N MET A 1 22.29 -4.51 10.17
CA MET A 1 20.94 -3.91 10.06
C MET A 1 19.97 -5.06 9.92
N PRO A 2 18.77 -5.04 10.54
CA PRO A 2 17.77 -6.09 10.35
C PRO A 2 17.38 -6.22 8.88
N GLU A 3 17.14 -7.43 8.38
CA GLU A 3 16.87 -7.71 6.97
C GLU A 3 15.65 -6.93 6.43
N PHE A 4 14.57 -6.85 7.22
CA PHE A 4 13.36 -6.11 6.83
C PHE A 4 13.63 -4.61 6.61
N LEU A 5 14.52 -4.01 7.41
CA LEU A 5 14.86 -2.59 7.27
C LEU A 5 15.71 -2.32 6.03
N SER A 6 16.64 -3.22 5.71
CA SER A 6 17.48 -3.10 4.52
C SER A 6 16.63 -3.21 3.23
N ILE A 7 15.64 -4.12 3.22
CA ILE A 7 14.70 -4.26 2.10
C ILE A 7 13.82 -3.02 1.97
N ALA A 8 13.30 -2.50 3.08
CA ALA A 8 12.48 -1.28 3.05
C ALA A 8 13.26 -0.07 2.51
N LEU A 9 14.50 0.13 2.97
CA LEU A 9 15.37 1.19 2.47
C LEU A 9 15.70 1.03 0.98
N TYR A 10 15.92 -0.21 0.53
CA TYR A 10 16.11 -0.50 -0.89
C TYR A 10 14.88 -0.12 -1.72
N GLU A 11 13.68 -0.45 -1.26
CA GLU A 11 12.43 -0.09 -1.92
C GLU A 11 12.25 1.43 -2.01
N PHE A 12 12.52 2.17 -0.93
CA PHE A 12 12.49 3.63 -0.96
C PHE A 12 13.53 4.24 -1.90
N LYS A 13 14.74 3.71 -1.94
CA LYS A 13 15.84 4.27 -2.73
C LYS A 13 15.74 3.95 -4.21
N ASN A 14 15.40 2.71 -4.56
CA ASN A 14 15.51 2.21 -5.93
C ASN A 14 14.17 1.99 -6.61
N ASN A 15 13.09 1.82 -5.87
CA ASN A 15 11.79 1.44 -6.39
C ASN A 15 10.66 2.42 -6.02
N TYR A 16 11.01 3.65 -5.63
CA TYR A 16 10.03 4.64 -5.17
C TYR A 16 8.88 4.86 -6.16
N PHE A 17 9.19 5.05 -7.45
CA PHE A 17 8.25 5.24 -8.55
C PHE A 17 8.14 4.01 -9.46
N ASN A 18 8.68 2.88 -9.06
CA ASN A 18 8.73 1.70 -9.91
C ASN A 18 7.46 0.85 -9.76
N PHE A 19 6.53 1.00 -10.68
CA PHE A 19 5.30 0.20 -10.76
C PHE A 19 5.43 -1.02 -11.68
N LYS A 20 6.61 -1.21 -12.33
CA LYS A 20 6.86 -2.32 -13.24
C LYS A 20 7.53 -3.49 -12.53
N GLY A 21 7.42 -4.69 -13.16
CA GLY A 21 8.03 -5.90 -12.61
C GLY A 21 7.20 -6.54 -11.49
N ARG A 22 7.84 -7.37 -10.69
CA ARG A 22 7.21 -8.22 -9.67
C ARG A 22 7.89 -8.02 -8.32
N ALA A 23 7.15 -8.23 -7.23
CA ALA A 23 7.69 -8.21 -5.87
C ALA A 23 7.36 -9.51 -5.13
N THR A 24 8.34 -10.09 -4.44
CA THR A 24 8.15 -11.29 -3.62
C THR A 24 7.27 -11.00 -2.41
N ARG A 25 6.72 -12.06 -1.79
CA ARG A 25 6.00 -11.95 -0.51
C ARG A 25 6.87 -11.35 0.59
N ALA A 26 8.13 -11.79 0.68
CA ALA A 26 9.04 -11.29 1.70
C ALA A 26 9.33 -9.79 1.53
N GLN A 27 9.63 -9.33 0.31
CA GLN A 27 9.81 -7.89 0.03
C GLN A 27 8.59 -7.07 0.44
N PHE A 28 7.39 -7.54 0.06
CA PHE A 28 6.14 -6.85 0.39
C PHE A 28 5.91 -6.77 1.91
N TRP A 29 5.94 -7.91 2.62
CA TRP A 29 5.63 -7.93 4.04
C TRP A 29 6.72 -7.27 4.90
N TYR A 30 7.98 -7.35 4.51
CA TYR A 30 9.05 -6.63 5.20
C TYR A 30 8.93 -5.12 5.02
N PHE A 31 8.54 -4.66 3.84
CA PHE A 31 8.25 -3.25 3.61
C PHE A 31 7.04 -2.79 4.45
N VAL A 32 5.96 -3.56 4.47
CA VAL A 32 4.77 -3.26 5.30
C VAL A 32 5.15 -3.20 6.79
N LEU A 33 5.95 -4.16 7.27
CA LEU A 33 6.43 -4.16 8.66
C LEU A 33 7.26 -2.91 8.99
N ALA A 34 8.19 -2.56 8.11
CA ALA A 34 9.02 -1.37 8.30
C ALA A 34 8.19 -0.08 8.33
N LEU A 35 7.22 0.04 7.42
CA LEU A 35 6.28 1.18 7.43
C LEU A 35 5.40 1.19 8.67
N PHE A 36 4.93 0.04 9.13
CA PHE A 36 4.13 -0.06 10.35
C PHE A 36 4.91 0.47 11.58
N LEU A 37 6.17 0.04 11.74
CA LEU A 37 7.02 0.52 12.83
C LEU A 37 7.34 2.02 12.70
N ALA A 38 7.62 2.50 11.49
CA ALA A 38 7.84 3.91 11.23
C ALA A 38 6.58 4.75 11.51
N ASN A 39 5.40 4.24 11.15
CA ASN A 39 4.13 4.92 11.47
C ASN A 39 3.91 5.08 12.97
N ILE A 40 4.28 4.10 13.81
CA ILE A 40 4.18 4.25 15.27
C ILE A 40 5.02 5.45 15.73
N ILE A 41 6.25 5.58 15.23
CA ILE A 41 7.14 6.69 15.58
C ILE A 41 6.52 8.03 15.12
N VAL A 42 6.03 8.08 13.89
CA VAL A 42 5.41 9.29 13.32
C VAL A 42 4.15 9.68 14.09
N GLN A 43 3.33 8.74 14.55
CA GLN A 43 2.15 9.04 15.37
C GLN A 43 2.54 9.63 16.72
N ILE A 44 3.62 9.16 17.35
CA ILE A 44 4.14 9.76 18.59
C ILE A 44 4.61 11.20 18.33
N LEU A 45 5.36 11.43 17.24
CA LEU A 45 5.77 12.79 16.84
C LEU A 45 4.57 13.67 16.45
N GLY A 46 3.50 13.05 15.93
CA GLY A 46 2.24 13.71 15.60
C GLY A 46 1.52 14.33 16.80
N MET A 47 1.86 13.94 18.02
CA MET A 47 1.29 14.51 19.25
C MET A 47 1.88 15.90 19.59
N ILE A 48 2.94 16.34 18.90
CA ILE A 48 3.55 17.66 19.11
C ILE A 48 2.59 18.73 18.58
N PRO A 49 2.15 19.71 19.41
CA PRO A 49 1.26 20.77 18.98
C PRO A 49 1.81 21.52 17.75
N TYR A 50 0.93 21.84 16.79
CA TYR A 50 1.21 22.56 15.53
C TYR A 50 2.13 21.84 14.55
N LEU A 51 3.24 21.24 15.01
CA LEU A 51 4.24 20.59 14.17
C LEU A 51 3.83 19.14 13.82
N GLY A 52 3.12 18.47 14.74
CA GLY A 52 2.76 17.05 14.60
C GLY A 52 1.89 16.77 13.37
N ALA A 53 0.91 17.63 13.09
CA ALA A 53 0.07 17.51 11.91
C ALA A 53 0.90 17.61 10.61
N LEU A 54 1.83 18.59 10.55
CA LEU A 54 2.71 18.75 9.38
C LEU A 54 3.58 17.51 9.16
N ILE A 55 4.18 16.97 10.22
CA ILE A 55 5.00 15.74 10.15
C ILE A 55 4.15 14.57 9.63
N THR A 56 2.96 14.37 10.18
CA THR A 56 2.07 13.27 9.81
C THR A 56 1.63 13.34 8.35
N TYR A 57 1.22 14.53 7.87
CA TYR A 57 0.83 14.71 6.48
C TYR A 57 2.01 14.59 5.51
N ALA A 58 3.16 15.17 5.84
CA ALA A 58 4.37 15.03 5.02
C ALA A 58 4.78 13.55 4.89
N TRP A 59 4.75 12.81 6.00
CA TRP A 59 5.02 11.37 6.00
C TRP A 59 4.03 10.57 5.17
N ALA A 60 2.73 10.86 5.29
CA ALA A 60 1.68 10.20 4.52
C ALA A 60 1.88 10.39 3.01
N ILE A 61 2.18 11.62 2.57
CA ILE A 61 2.45 11.94 1.17
C ILE A 61 3.74 11.22 0.70
N PHE A 62 4.80 11.26 1.52
CA PHE A 62 6.07 10.63 1.20
C PHE A 62 5.94 9.12 1.04
N THR A 63 5.17 8.44 1.87
CA THR A 63 5.03 6.98 1.85
C THR A 63 3.96 6.46 0.88
N LEU A 64 3.08 7.33 0.39
CA LEU A 64 1.97 6.95 -0.49
C LEU A 64 2.46 6.25 -1.77
N ILE A 65 3.39 6.89 -2.48
CA ILE A 65 3.86 6.40 -3.79
C ILE A 65 4.58 5.05 -3.68
N PRO A 66 5.60 4.88 -2.82
CA PRO A 66 6.29 3.60 -2.70
C PRO A 66 5.37 2.49 -2.16
N SER A 67 4.38 2.83 -1.31
CA SER A 67 3.37 1.88 -0.86
C SER A 67 2.51 1.37 -2.01
N LEU A 68 2.05 2.25 -2.90
CA LEU A 68 1.30 1.86 -4.10
C LEU A 68 2.19 1.06 -5.06
N ALA A 69 3.43 1.47 -5.26
CA ALA A 69 4.35 0.80 -6.17
C ALA A 69 4.61 -0.66 -5.77
N ILE A 70 4.88 -0.94 -4.49
CA ILE A 70 5.10 -2.31 -4.03
C ILE A 70 3.82 -3.15 -4.05
N GLN A 71 2.65 -2.57 -3.74
CA GLN A 71 1.35 -3.23 -3.83
C GLN A 71 1.05 -3.68 -5.27
N VAL A 72 1.25 -2.79 -6.24
CA VAL A 72 1.09 -3.09 -7.67
C VAL A 72 2.01 -4.24 -8.09
N ARG A 73 3.30 -4.15 -7.78
CA ARG A 73 4.29 -5.19 -8.14
C ARG A 73 3.99 -6.52 -7.46
N ARG A 74 3.37 -6.49 -6.27
CA ARG A 74 2.93 -7.72 -5.60
C ARG A 74 1.72 -8.36 -6.29
N LEU A 75 0.77 -7.58 -6.80
CA LEU A 75 -0.32 -8.09 -7.64
C LEU A 75 0.21 -8.66 -8.97
N HIS A 76 1.18 -8.01 -9.58
CA HIS A 76 1.85 -8.52 -10.78
C HIS A 76 2.49 -9.89 -10.54
N ASP A 77 3.02 -10.15 -9.35
CA ASP A 77 3.61 -11.44 -9.00
C ASP A 77 2.58 -12.58 -8.98
N THR A 78 1.33 -12.28 -8.67
CA THR A 78 0.20 -13.23 -8.78
C THR A 78 -0.52 -13.17 -10.14
N ASN A 79 0.11 -12.57 -11.17
CA ASN A 79 -0.44 -12.37 -12.52
C ASN A 79 -1.76 -11.59 -12.55
N LYS A 80 -2.00 -10.73 -11.54
CA LYS A 80 -3.17 -9.86 -11.46
C LYS A 80 -2.80 -8.44 -11.88
N SER A 81 -3.81 -7.69 -12.39
CA SER A 81 -3.62 -6.30 -12.76
C SER A 81 -3.42 -5.43 -11.50
N GLY A 82 -2.44 -4.54 -11.53
CA GLY A 82 -2.25 -3.51 -10.49
C GLY A 82 -3.43 -2.54 -10.37
N LEU A 83 -4.26 -2.41 -11.41
CA LEU A 83 -5.47 -1.57 -11.37
C LEU A 83 -6.51 -2.05 -10.33
N LEU A 84 -6.43 -3.29 -9.86
CA LEU A 84 -7.30 -3.79 -8.79
C LEU A 84 -7.18 -2.96 -7.50
N ILE A 85 -6.04 -2.28 -7.28
CA ILE A 85 -5.87 -1.39 -6.14
C ILE A 85 -6.83 -0.20 -6.21
N ILE A 86 -7.19 0.26 -7.40
CA ILE A 86 -8.09 1.42 -7.57
C ILE A 86 -9.48 1.14 -6.98
N VAL A 87 -9.95 -0.10 -7.01
CA VAL A 87 -11.32 -0.46 -6.63
C VAL A 87 -11.66 -0.02 -5.19
N PRO A 88 -10.94 -0.45 -4.13
CA PRO A 88 -11.28 0.00 -2.77
C PRO A 88 -11.09 1.50 -2.58
N TYR A 89 -10.08 2.12 -3.20
CA TYR A 89 -9.86 3.57 -3.09
C TYR A 89 -10.97 4.36 -3.78
N ALA A 90 -11.43 3.94 -4.97
CA ALA A 90 -12.56 4.57 -5.64
C ALA A 90 -13.84 4.47 -4.80
N CYS A 91 -14.13 3.32 -4.20
CA CYS A 91 -15.27 3.16 -3.28
C CYS A 91 -15.16 4.11 -2.08
N ILE A 92 -13.98 4.28 -1.50
CA ILE A 92 -13.77 5.21 -0.37
C ILE A 92 -14.00 6.65 -0.81
N VAL A 93 -13.46 7.08 -1.95
CA VAL A 93 -13.65 8.45 -2.46
C VAL A 93 -15.12 8.72 -2.73
N LEU A 94 -15.83 7.80 -3.38
CA LEU A 94 -17.26 7.92 -3.62
C LEU A 94 -18.07 7.95 -2.30
N ALA A 95 -17.67 7.15 -1.31
CA ALA A 95 -18.31 7.18 0.01
C ALA A 95 -18.15 8.53 0.71
N LEU A 96 -16.96 9.16 0.60
CA LEU A 96 -16.70 10.49 1.15
C LEU A 96 -17.55 11.57 0.43
N ILE A 97 -17.71 11.47 -0.88
CA ILE A 97 -18.60 12.35 -1.65
C ILE A 97 -20.05 12.18 -1.18
N CYS A 98 -20.53 10.94 -1.03
CA CYS A 98 -21.87 10.67 -0.51
C CYS A 98 -22.05 11.20 0.92
N LEU A 99 -21.03 11.14 1.77
CA LEU A 99 -21.06 11.73 3.11
C LEU A 99 -21.26 13.25 3.04
N GLY A 100 -20.51 13.95 2.18
CA GLY A 100 -20.68 15.40 1.97
C GLY A 100 -22.08 15.75 1.48
N LEU A 101 -22.62 14.99 0.51
CA LEU A 101 -23.98 15.17 0.00
C LEU A 101 -25.06 14.85 1.05
N ALA A 102 -24.82 13.87 1.94
CA ALA A 102 -25.71 13.55 3.03
C ALA A 102 -25.90 14.73 3.99
N PHE A 103 -24.80 15.44 4.30
CA PHE A 103 -24.83 16.65 5.12
C PHE A 103 -25.48 17.82 4.37
N ALA A 104 -25.16 18.01 3.08
CA ALA A 104 -25.66 19.14 2.30
C ALA A 104 -27.15 19.04 2.00
N CYS A 105 -27.67 17.82 1.77
CA CYS A 105 -29.07 17.56 1.37
C CYS A 105 -29.93 17.00 2.51
N GLU A 106 -29.39 16.82 3.70
CA GLU A 106 -30.02 16.17 4.86
C GLU A 106 -30.72 14.83 4.49
N SER A 107 -30.08 14.07 3.58
CA SER A 107 -30.69 12.90 2.94
C SER A 107 -30.15 11.59 3.49
N LEU A 108 -31.01 10.78 4.08
CA LEU A 108 -30.72 9.45 4.57
C LEU A 108 -30.29 8.47 3.45
N ALA A 109 -30.74 8.71 2.22
CA ALA A 109 -30.35 7.88 1.07
C ALA A 109 -28.84 7.94 0.81
N PHE A 110 -28.21 9.13 0.88
CA PHE A 110 -26.75 9.24 0.72
C PHE A 110 -25.97 8.56 1.84
N VAL A 111 -26.50 8.59 3.08
CA VAL A 111 -25.90 7.83 4.21
C VAL A 111 -25.95 6.33 3.92
N THR A 112 -27.02 5.82 3.37
CA THR A 112 -27.17 4.40 3.04
C THR A 112 -26.20 4.00 1.92
N ILE A 113 -26.10 4.80 0.86
CA ILE A 113 -25.15 4.56 -0.24
C ILE A 113 -23.69 4.58 0.28
N MET A 114 -23.36 5.54 1.13
CA MET A 114 -22.04 5.61 1.77
C MET A 114 -21.69 4.31 2.52
N LYS A 115 -22.62 3.80 3.33
CA LYS A 115 -22.41 2.53 4.08
C LYS A 115 -22.18 1.35 3.15
N ILE A 116 -22.94 1.25 2.05
CA ILE A 116 -22.77 0.21 1.04
C ILE A 116 -21.38 0.31 0.38
N LEU A 117 -20.97 1.52 -0.03
CA LEU A 117 -19.65 1.74 -0.63
C LEU A 117 -18.51 1.41 0.32
N MET A 118 -18.64 1.76 1.60
CA MET A 118 -17.64 1.40 2.62
C MET A 118 -17.56 -0.12 2.83
N PHE A 119 -18.70 -0.82 2.81
CA PHE A 119 -18.71 -2.28 2.89
C PHE A 119 -18.04 -2.92 1.65
N LEU A 120 -18.34 -2.42 0.45
CA LEU A 120 -17.69 -2.88 -0.78
C LEU A 120 -16.18 -2.60 -0.77
N ALA A 121 -15.75 -1.44 -0.27
CA ALA A 121 -14.34 -1.12 -0.10
C ALA A 121 -13.64 -2.11 0.84
N LEU A 122 -14.27 -2.45 1.95
CA LEU A 122 -13.75 -3.44 2.91
C LEU A 122 -13.59 -4.81 2.26
N VAL A 123 -14.61 -5.30 1.55
CA VAL A 123 -14.56 -6.60 0.84
C VAL A 123 -13.46 -6.60 -0.22
N ALA A 124 -13.35 -5.52 -1.02
CA ALA A 124 -12.31 -5.38 -2.02
C ALA A 124 -10.91 -5.34 -1.40
N TYR A 125 -10.74 -4.67 -0.26
CA TYR A 125 -9.47 -4.61 0.45
C TYR A 125 -9.06 -5.97 1.03
N ILE A 126 -10.01 -6.73 1.58
CA ILE A 126 -9.78 -8.12 2.05
C ILE A 126 -9.33 -9.00 0.87
N ALA A 127 -9.98 -8.88 -0.29
CA ALA A 127 -9.56 -9.60 -1.49
C ALA A 127 -8.12 -9.25 -1.92
N LEU A 128 -7.71 -7.97 -1.83
CA LEU A 128 -6.33 -7.56 -2.10
C LEU A 128 -5.35 -8.20 -1.10
N ILE A 129 -5.67 -8.22 0.20
CA ILE A 129 -4.83 -8.88 1.22
C ILE A 129 -4.65 -10.36 0.87
N VAL A 130 -5.72 -11.05 0.48
CA VAL A 130 -5.64 -12.45 0.03
C VAL A 130 -4.67 -12.57 -1.14
N PHE A 131 -4.77 -11.74 -2.18
CA PHE A 131 -3.85 -11.78 -3.32
C PHE A 131 -2.41 -11.50 -2.92
N TRP A 132 -2.15 -10.62 -1.96
CA TRP A 132 -0.80 -10.35 -1.46
C TRP A 132 -0.22 -11.51 -0.64
N CYS A 133 -1.07 -12.34 -0.02
CA CYS A 133 -0.67 -13.55 0.71
C CYS A 133 -0.43 -14.75 -0.21
N LEU A 134 -1.07 -14.84 -1.38
CA LEU A 134 -0.96 -15.98 -2.30
C LEU A 134 0.49 -16.16 -2.79
N LYS A 135 0.86 -17.38 -3.15
CA LYS A 135 2.12 -17.67 -3.83
C LYS A 135 2.12 -16.96 -5.21
N GLY A 136 3.23 -16.33 -5.57
CA GLY A 136 3.43 -15.79 -6.92
C GLY A 136 3.42 -16.91 -7.98
N THR A 137 3.20 -16.54 -9.22
CA THR A 137 3.24 -17.50 -10.36
C THR A 137 4.65 -18.06 -10.52
N ASP A 138 4.74 -19.37 -10.71
CA ASP A 138 5.99 -20.03 -11.04
C ASP A 138 6.37 -19.69 -12.51
N GLY A 139 7.63 -19.34 -12.73
CA GLY A 139 8.12 -18.94 -14.05
C GLY A 139 7.83 -17.47 -14.41
N GLU A 140 8.15 -17.11 -15.64
CA GLU A 140 7.90 -15.79 -16.22
C GLU A 140 6.39 -15.59 -16.46
N ASN A 141 5.91 -14.36 -16.21
CA ASN A 141 4.54 -13.98 -16.51
C ASN A 141 4.53 -12.67 -17.32
N LYS A 142 3.33 -12.16 -17.66
CA LYS A 142 3.17 -10.94 -18.47
C LYS A 142 3.82 -9.68 -17.89
N TYR A 143 4.26 -9.72 -16.63
CA TYR A 143 4.91 -8.59 -15.94
C TYR A 143 6.41 -8.77 -15.77
N GLY A 144 6.96 -9.91 -16.22
CA GLY A 144 8.39 -10.17 -16.24
C GLY A 144 8.82 -11.46 -15.50
N PRO A 145 10.13 -11.65 -15.36
CA PRO A 145 10.71 -12.83 -14.73
C PRO A 145 10.29 -12.96 -13.27
N VAL A 146 10.51 -14.14 -12.70
CA VAL A 146 10.22 -14.42 -11.29
C VAL A 146 10.95 -13.41 -10.41
N ALA A 147 10.21 -12.78 -9.50
CA ALA A 147 10.81 -11.89 -8.52
C ALA A 147 11.77 -12.67 -7.63
N THR A 148 13.02 -12.26 -7.59
CA THR A 148 14.05 -12.84 -6.70
C THR A 148 14.51 -11.77 -5.70
N ILE A 149 14.75 -12.20 -4.47
CA ILE A 149 15.38 -11.34 -3.45
C ILE A 149 16.86 -11.11 -3.81
N GLY A 150 17.40 -11.90 -4.76
CA GLY A 150 18.81 -11.99 -5.12
C GLY A 150 19.44 -10.80 -5.88
N HIS A 151 18.65 -9.78 -6.28
CA HIS A 151 19.23 -8.49 -6.69
C HIS A 151 19.56 -7.58 -5.50
N PHE A 152 19.25 -8.02 -4.31
CA PHE A 152 19.71 -7.45 -3.08
C PHE A 152 21.07 -8.10 -2.73
N GLU A 153 22.14 -7.63 -3.36
CA GLU A 153 23.48 -7.89 -2.84
C GLU A 153 23.57 -7.22 -1.47
N MET A 154 23.36 -8.02 -0.43
CA MET A 154 23.73 -7.58 0.91
C MET A 154 25.22 -7.17 0.85
N PRO A 155 25.58 -5.99 1.40
CA PRO A 155 26.99 -5.67 1.52
C PRO A 155 27.66 -6.84 2.23
N LYS A 156 28.58 -7.53 1.53
CA LYS A 156 29.35 -8.63 2.11
C LYS A 156 29.92 -8.11 3.42
N LYS A 157 29.56 -8.75 4.53
CA LYS A 157 30.23 -8.48 5.79
C LYS A 157 31.73 -8.70 5.55
N ALA A 158 32.49 -7.62 5.59
CA ALA A 158 33.93 -7.68 5.67
C ALA A 158 34.36 -8.31 7.00
#